data_fae2e3b378294238f55df0dee9c04e67
#
_entry.id   fae2e3b378294238f55df0dee9c04e67
#
_cell.length_a   1.000
_cell.length_b   1.000
_cell.length_c   1.000
_cell.angle_alpha   90.00
_cell.angle_beta   90.00
_cell.angle_gamma   90.00
#
_symmetry.space_group_name_H-M   'P 1'
#
loop_
_entity.id
_entity.type
_entity.pdbx_description
1 polymer ?
#
loop_
_entity_poly.entity_id
_entity_poly.type
_entity_poly.pdbx_seq_one_letter_code
_entity_poly.pdbx_strand_id
1 'polypeptide(L)'
;MKTVYAGYLLAVLVIIGGFLAYYSYAGDRPRWLLAIPFIALLPPLKMHVSRRLVTLRLHDDHLTLETGFLSRTRRTVDMAKIQDVTVRQSLGQRMLGVGELMLESAGESGGMAIQNLDSPRELADTIIESSKRSRGSGSHGGI
;
A
#
# COMPACT_ATOMS: atom_id res chain seq x y z
N MET A 1 -8.74 -5.49 2.29
CA MET A 1 -10.01 -4.75 2.43
C MET A 1 -10.44 -4.53 3.87
N LYS A 2 -10.30 -5.48 4.80
CA LYS A 2 -10.73 -5.36 6.21
C LYS A 2 -10.16 -4.12 6.94
N THR A 3 -8.92 -3.74 6.67
CA THR A 3 -8.24 -2.60 7.30
C THR A 3 -8.79 -1.23 6.92
N VAL A 4 -9.30 -1.05 5.69
CA VAL A 4 -9.93 0.20 5.26
C VAL A 4 -11.27 0.37 5.98
N TYR A 5 -12.04 -0.70 6.10
CA TYR A 5 -13.31 -0.66 6.83
C TYR A 5 -13.11 -0.37 8.32
N ALA A 6 -12.07 -0.94 8.94
CA ALA A 6 -11.71 -0.62 10.33
C ALA A 6 -11.37 0.88 10.51
N GLY A 7 -10.64 1.47 9.54
CA GLY A 7 -10.34 2.91 9.53
C GLY A 7 -11.60 3.78 9.42
N TYR A 8 -12.53 3.41 8.55
CA TYR A 8 -13.82 4.11 8.44
C TYR A 8 -14.68 3.96 9.69
N LEU A 9 -14.72 2.77 10.29
CA LEU A 9 -15.47 2.52 11.53
C LEU A 9 -14.94 3.41 12.67
N LEU A 10 -13.63 3.49 12.81
CA LEU A 10 -12.98 4.35 13.80
C LEU A 10 -13.28 5.83 13.53
N ALA A 11 -13.22 6.27 12.28
CA ALA A 11 -13.57 7.64 11.89
C ALA A 11 -15.03 7.98 12.22
N VAL A 12 -15.96 7.05 11.97
CA VAL A 12 -17.38 7.22 12.31
C VAL A 12 -17.58 7.33 13.82
N LEU A 13 -16.89 6.50 14.62
CA LEU A 13 -16.93 6.60 16.08
C LEU A 13 -16.42 7.95 16.60
N VAL A 14 -15.34 8.47 16.02
CA VAL A 14 -14.80 9.80 16.35
C VAL A 14 -15.78 10.91 15.98
N ILE A 15 -16.46 10.80 14.85
CA ILE A 15 -17.47 11.78 14.41
C ILE A 15 -18.66 11.76 15.37
N ILE A 16 -19.18 10.57 15.71
CA ILE A 16 -20.30 10.43 16.66
C ILE A 16 -19.91 10.98 18.04
N GLY A 17 -18.72 10.59 18.54
CA GLY A 17 -18.21 11.08 19.82
C GLY A 17 -18.04 12.60 19.85
N GLY A 18 -17.50 13.19 18.79
CA GLY A 18 -17.36 14.63 18.63
C GLY A 18 -18.70 15.37 18.60
N PHE A 19 -19.69 14.76 17.93
CA PHE A 19 -21.04 15.31 17.86
C PHE A 19 -21.73 15.27 19.22
N LEU A 20 -21.67 14.14 19.93
CA LEU A 20 -22.20 13.99 21.29
C LEU A 20 -21.53 14.96 22.26
N ALA A 21 -20.21 15.08 22.21
CA ALA A 21 -19.47 16.02 23.05
C ALA A 21 -19.89 17.48 22.77
N TYR A 22 -20.08 17.85 21.51
CA TYR A 22 -20.52 19.20 21.13
C TYR A 22 -21.89 19.53 21.74
N TYR A 23 -22.84 18.59 21.69
CA TYR A 23 -24.18 18.80 22.24
C TYR A 23 -24.27 18.65 23.78
N SER A 24 -23.40 17.83 24.39
CA SER A 24 -23.36 17.67 25.86
C SER A 24 -22.80 18.88 26.59
N TYR A 25 -21.85 19.55 25.96
CA TYR A 25 -21.26 20.79 26.49
C TYR A 25 -22.07 22.00 25.99
N ALA A 26 -23.29 22.19 26.52
CA ALA A 26 -24.17 23.27 26.18
C ALA A 26 -23.54 24.64 26.51
N GLY A 27 -22.93 25.29 25.51
CA GLY A 27 -22.35 26.61 25.57
C GLY A 27 -22.37 27.25 24.19
N ASP A 28 -22.22 28.56 24.14
CA ASP A 28 -22.22 29.38 22.92
C ASP A 28 -20.95 29.10 22.09
N ARG A 29 -20.92 27.91 21.46
CA ARG A 29 -19.76 27.46 20.70
C ARG A 29 -19.94 27.68 19.20
N PRO A 30 -18.91 28.11 18.50
CA PRO A 30 -18.99 28.37 17.06
C PRO A 30 -19.23 27.06 16.29
N ARG A 31 -20.16 27.09 15.34
CA ARG A 31 -20.60 25.94 14.54
C ARG A 31 -19.47 25.27 13.73
N TRP A 32 -18.39 26.01 13.44
CA TRP A 32 -17.23 25.44 12.71
C TRP A 32 -16.52 24.31 13.48
N LEU A 33 -16.66 24.25 14.82
CA LEU A 33 -16.12 23.14 15.63
C LEU A 33 -16.70 21.78 15.22
N LEU A 34 -17.89 21.74 14.64
CA LEU A 34 -18.49 20.52 14.10
C LEU A 34 -17.73 19.97 12.89
N ALA A 35 -16.90 20.77 12.24
CA ALA A 35 -16.08 20.32 11.12
C ALA A 35 -14.84 19.52 11.57
N ILE A 36 -14.36 19.72 12.80
CA ILE A 36 -13.14 19.07 13.32
C ILE A 36 -13.21 17.54 13.26
N PRO A 37 -14.29 16.89 13.70
CA PRO A 37 -14.38 15.42 13.65
C PRO A 37 -14.30 14.85 12.23
N PHE A 38 -14.68 15.64 11.21
CA PHE A 38 -14.59 15.20 9.80
C PHE A 38 -13.15 15.07 9.31
N ILE A 39 -12.19 15.70 9.96
CA ILE A 39 -10.75 15.54 9.67
C ILE A 39 -10.33 14.08 9.88
N ALA A 40 -11.00 13.35 10.78
CA ALA A 40 -10.76 11.93 11.02
C ALA A 40 -11.06 11.04 9.80
N LEU A 41 -11.80 11.53 8.80
CA LEU A 41 -12.06 10.81 7.54
C LEU A 41 -10.89 10.89 6.55
N LEU A 42 -9.99 11.87 6.70
CA LEU A 42 -8.87 12.07 5.76
C LEU A 42 -7.90 10.88 5.69
N PRO A 43 -7.46 10.27 6.82
CA PRO A 43 -6.56 9.11 6.77
C PRO A 43 -7.15 7.89 6.05
N PRO A 44 -8.36 7.40 6.38
CA PRO A 44 -8.93 6.26 5.68
C PRO A 44 -9.25 6.56 4.21
N LEU A 45 -9.65 7.80 3.89
CA LEU A 45 -9.90 8.23 2.52
C LEU A 45 -8.60 8.22 1.69
N LYS A 46 -7.51 8.80 2.22
CA LYS A 46 -6.19 8.77 1.58
C LYS A 46 -5.74 7.33 1.34
N MET A 47 -5.90 6.46 2.33
CA MET A 47 -5.53 5.05 2.24
C MET A 47 -6.37 4.29 1.20
N HIS A 48 -7.67 4.59 1.13
CA HIS A 48 -8.57 4.00 0.13
C HIS A 48 -8.17 4.40 -1.30
N VAL A 49 -7.94 5.69 -1.51
CA VAL A 49 -7.52 6.23 -2.82
C VAL A 49 -6.16 5.66 -3.22
N SER A 50 -5.17 5.68 -2.33
CA SER A 50 -3.82 5.18 -2.61
C SER A 50 -3.80 3.71 -3.06
N ARG A 51 -4.66 2.87 -2.48
CA ARG A 51 -4.75 1.44 -2.84
C ARG A 51 -5.34 1.20 -4.23
N ARG A 52 -6.21 2.08 -4.70
CA ARG A 52 -6.78 1.98 -6.05
C ARG A 52 -5.84 2.47 -7.14
N LEU A 53 -4.79 3.18 -6.75
CA LEU A 53 -3.84 3.81 -7.68
C LEU A 53 -2.62 2.95 -8.00
N VAL A 54 -2.45 1.83 -7.30
CA VAL A 54 -1.33 0.91 -7.50
C VAL A 54 -1.86 -0.42 -7.99
N THR A 55 -1.48 -0.80 -9.21
CA THR A 55 -1.77 -2.11 -9.78
C THR A 55 -0.46 -2.83 -10.03
N LEU A 56 -0.28 -3.96 -9.38
CA LEU A 56 0.85 -4.85 -9.59
C LEU A 56 0.39 -6.03 -10.43
N ARG A 57 1.05 -6.26 -11.56
CA ARG A 57 0.81 -7.41 -12.42
C ARG A 57 2.06 -8.26 -12.46
N LEU A 58 1.94 -9.47 -11.96
CA LEU A 58 2.97 -10.49 -12.04
C LEU A 58 2.71 -11.32 -13.30
N HIS A 59 3.68 -11.33 -14.22
CA HIS A 59 3.78 -12.24 -15.34
C HIS A 59 4.96 -13.17 -15.11
N ASP A 60 4.98 -14.32 -15.77
CA ASP A 60 6.00 -15.35 -15.52
C ASP A 60 7.45 -14.82 -15.55
N ASP A 61 7.75 -13.86 -16.45
CA ASP A 61 9.09 -13.30 -16.62
C ASP A 61 9.23 -11.84 -16.20
N HIS A 62 8.12 -11.13 -16.01
CA HIS A 62 8.13 -9.68 -15.79
C HIS A 62 7.18 -9.24 -14.68
N LEU A 63 7.67 -8.36 -13.80
CA LEU A 63 6.87 -7.65 -12.83
C LEU A 63 6.53 -6.26 -13.39
N THR A 64 5.25 -5.99 -13.61
CA THR A 64 4.79 -4.69 -14.07
C THR A 64 4.08 -3.97 -12.94
N LEU A 65 4.60 -2.80 -12.57
CA LEU A 65 4.01 -1.88 -11.63
C LEU A 65 3.39 -0.71 -12.38
N GLU A 66 2.08 -0.53 -12.25
CA GLU A 66 1.36 0.64 -12.73
C GLU A 66 0.95 1.50 -11.54
N THR A 67 1.40 2.75 -11.52
CA THR A 67 1.10 3.71 -10.46
C THR A 67 0.60 5.01 -11.06
N GLY A 68 -0.45 5.58 -10.47
CA GLY A 68 -0.91 6.94 -10.77
C GLY A 68 -2.39 7.03 -11.11
N PHE A 69 -2.94 8.23 -10.86
CA PHE A 69 -4.34 8.58 -11.13
C PHE A 69 -4.47 9.44 -12.40
N LEU A 70 -3.79 10.56 -12.43
CA LEU A 70 -3.78 11.51 -13.57
C LEU A 70 -2.60 11.26 -14.52
N SER A 71 -1.49 10.75 -13.99
CA SER A 71 -0.33 10.35 -14.77
C SER A 71 -0.01 8.91 -14.44
N ARG A 72 -0.07 8.02 -15.43
CA ARG A 72 0.26 6.60 -15.26
C ARG A 72 1.74 6.40 -15.52
N THR A 73 2.45 5.97 -14.49
CA THR A 73 3.82 5.48 -14.63
C THR A 73 3.76 3.95 -14.65
N ARG A 74 4.26 3.35 -15.73
CA ARG A 74 4.45 1.91 -15.84
C ARG A 74 5.95 1.61 -15.72
N ARG A 75 6.31 0.79 -14.76
CA ARG A 75 7.65 0.23 -14.63
C ARG A 75 7.56 -1.28 -14.80
N THR A 76 8.40 -1.82 -15.66
CA THR A 76 8.49 -3.27 -15.89
C THR A 76 9.90 -3.70 -15.49
N VAL A 77 9.99 -4.67 -14.60
CA VAL A 77 11.24 -5.24 -14.12
C VAL A 77 11.27 -6.71 -14.50
N ASP A 78 12.40 -7.14 -15.06
CA ASP A 78 12.67 -8.53 -15.37
C ASP A 78 12.90 -9.32 -14.07
N MET A 79 12.15 -10.41 -13.90
CA MET A 79 12.22 -11.26 -12.71
C MET A 79 13.60 -11.87 -12.50
N ALA A 80 14.30 -12.22 -13.58
CA ALA A 80 15.65 -12.77 -13.51
C ALA A 80 16.68 -11.76 -12.96
N LYS A 81 16.41 -10.47 -13.11
CA LYS A 81 17.28 -9.38 -12.65
C LYS A 81 17.04 -8.91 -11.23
N ILE A 82 15.98 -9.39 -10.56
CA ILE A 82 15.69 -9.03 -9.16
C ILE A 82 16.78 -9.64 -8.27
N GLN A 83 17.48 -8.77 -7.53
CA GLN A 83 18.57 -9.15 -6.64
C GLN A 83 18.12 -9.26 -5.20
N ASP A 84 17.34 -8.28 -4.74
CA ASP A 84 16.86 -8.23 -3.37
C ASP A 84 15.41 -7.77 -3.28
N VAL A 85 14.71 -8.31 -2.28
CA VAL A 85 13.30 -7.99 -1.97
C VAL A 85 13.21 -7.70 -0.48
N THR A 86 13.06 -6.44 -0.14
CA THR A 86 12.98 -5.99 1.25
C THR A 86 11.55 -5.55 1.61
N VAL A 87 11.01 -6.10 2.70
CA VAL A 87 9.70 -5.70 3.26
C VAL A 87 9.93 -4.79 4.46
N ARG A 88 9.37 -3.59 4.41
CA ARG A 88 9.37 -2.65 5.54
C ARG A 88 7.96 -2.46 6.08
N GLN A 89 7.81 -2.64 7.38
CA GLN A 89 6.54 -2.44 8.09
C GLN A 89 6.80 -1.76 9.44
N SER A 90 6.13 -0.64 9.70
CA SER A 90 6.03 -0.08 11.04
C SER A 90 5.10 -0.94 11.91
N LEU A 91 5.14 -0.76 13.23
CA LEU A 91 4.26 -1.50 14.16
C LEU A 91 2.78 -1.32 13.79
N GLY A 92 2.34 -0.08 13.53
CA GLY A 92 0.97 0.19 13.10
C GLY A 92 0.62 -0.45 11.76
N GLN A 93 1.52 -0.41 10.79
CA GLN A 93 1.32 -1.05 9.49
C GLN A 93 1.24 -2.58 9.62
N ARG A 94 2.04 -3.17 10.51
CA ARG A 94 2.02 -4.62 10.79
C ARG A 94 0.68 -5.06 11.39
N MET A 95 0.13 -4.29 12.34
CA MET A 95 -1.20 -4.56 12.89
C MET A 95 -2.31 -4.46 11.85
N LEU A 96 -2.15 -3.59 10.86
CA LEU A 96 -3.09 -3.38 9.76
C LEU A 96 -2.83 -4.30 8.56
N GLY A 97 -1.81 -5.17 8.59
CA GLY A 97 -1.48 -6.08 7.49
C GLY A 97 -0.99 -5.37 6.23
N VAL A 98 -0.51 -4.12 6.35
CA VAL A 98 0.02 -3.34 5.23
C VAL A 98 1.51 -3.10 5.40
N GLY A 99 2.19 -2.70 4.32
CA GLY A 99 3.61 -2.36 4.38
C GLY A 99 4.14 -1.83 3.06
N GLU A 100 5.45 -1.63 3.04
CA GLU A 100 6.22 -1.20 1.88
C GLU A 100 7.09 -2.35 1.39
N LEU A 101 7.13 -2.55 0.09
CA LEU A 101 7.98 -3.50 -0.59
C LEU A 101 9.03 -2.74 -1.40
N MET A 102 10.30 -3.02 -1.16
CA MET A 102 11.42 -2.51 -1.94
C MET A 102 12.01 -3.64 -2.76
N LEU A 103 12.15 -3.40 -4.05
CA LEU A 103 12.74 -4.32 -5.02
C LEU A 103 14.02 -3.70 -5.56
N GLU A 104 15.13 -4.42 -5.48
CA GLU A 104 16.39 -4.03 -6.10
C GLU A 104 16.66 -4.92 -7.30
N SER A 105 16.97 -4.30 -8.44
CA SER A 105 17.25 -4.98 -9.71
C SER A 105 18.65 -4.67 -10.20
N ALA A 106 19.32 -5.67 -10.79
CA ALA A 106 20.62 -5.47 -11.42
C ALA A 106 20.51 -4.57 -12.64
N GLY A 107 21.28 -3.46 -12.66
CA GLY A 107 21.37 -2.54 -13.79
C GLY A 107 20.44 -1.33 -13.73
N GLU A 108 19.57 -1.19 -12.75
CA GLU A 108 18.83 0.04 -12.48
C GLU A 108 19.38 0.75 -11.25
N SER A 109 19.80 1.99 -11.42
CA SER A 109 20.15 2.86 -10.30
C SER A 109 18.89 3.34 -9.59
N GLY A 110 18.56 2.70 -8.50
CA GLY A 110 17.41 3.03 -7.65
C GLY A 110 16.36 1.94 -7.64
N GLY A 111 16.25 1.27 -6.50
CA GLY A 111 15.24 0.24 -6.26
C GLY A 111 13.83 0.75 -6.46
N MET A 112 12.89 -0.13 -6.74
CA MET A 112 11.48 0.15 -6.82
C MET A 112 10.85 0.02 -5.43
N ALA A 113 10.28 1.11 -4.91
CA ALA A 113 9.54 1.10 -3.65
C ALA A 113 8.04 1.15 -3.92
N ILE A 114 7.30 0.19 -3.37
CA ILE A 114 5.85 0.09 -3.49
C ILE A 114 5.24 0.24 -2.10
N GLN A 115 4.55 1.35 -1.87
CA GLN A 115 3.97 1.68 -0.58
C GLN A 115 2.52 1.21 -0.44
N ASN A 116 2.08 1.02 0.79
CA ASN A 116 0.69 0.68 1.15
C ASN A 116 0.17 -0.61 0.52
N LEU A 117 1.03 -1.61 0.36
CA LEU A 117 0.66 -2.94 -0.08
C LEU A 117 -0.07 -3.72 1.01
N ASP A 118 -1.12 -4.44 0.62
CA ASP A 118 -1.73 -5.48 1.45
C ASP A 118 -0.87 -6.74 1.40
N SER A 119 -0.66 -7.38 2.56
CA SER A 119 0.11 -8.62 2.70
C SER A 119 1.48 -8.59 2.00
N PRO A 120 2.35 -7.59 2.29
CA PRO A 120 3.60 -7.40 1.55
C PRO A 120 4.56 -8.59 1.68
N ARG A 121 4.44 -9.40 2.74
CA ARG A 121 5.26 -10.61 2.93
C ARG A 121 4.90 -11.71 1.93
N GLU A 122 3.61 -12.02 1.79
CA GLU A 122 3.14 -13.03 0.84
C GLU A 122 3.52 -12.65 -0.60
N LEU A 123 3.43 -11.35 -0.91
CA LEU A 123 3.86 -10.84 -2.20
C LEU A 123 5.37 -10.95 -2.40
N ALA A 124 6.17 -10.63 -1.37
CA ALA A 124 7.63 -10.80 -1.41
C ALA A 124 8.01 -12.25 -1.66
N ASP A 125 7.40 -13.19 -0.94
CA ASP A 125 7.66 -14.63 -1.10
C ASP A 125 7.31 -15.09 -2.52
N THR A 126 6.18 -14.64 -3.07
CA THR A 126 5.76 -14.95 -4.45
C THR A 126 6.76 -14.40 -5.47
N ILE A 127 7.24 -13.18 -5.30
CA ILE A 127 8.23 -12.55 -6.20
C ILE A 127 9.56 -13.31 -6.13
N ILE A 128 10.03 -13.67 -4.94
CA ILE A 128 11.27 -14.40 -4.75
C ILE A 128 11.16 -15.79 -5.41
N GLU A 129 10.06 -16.48 -5.23
CA GLU A 129 9.84 -17.79 -5.85
C GLU A 129 9.82 -17.70 -7.39
N SER A 130 9.09 -16.71 -7.93
CA SER A 130 9.02 -16.48 -9.37
C SER A 130 10.38 -16.06 -9.95
N SER A 131 11.18 -15.26 -9.24
CA SER A 131 12.53 -14.87 -9.67
C SER A 131 13.49 -16.06 -9.71
N LYS A 132 13.39 -17.00 -8.76
CA LYS A 132 14.16 -18.24 -8.75
C LYS A 132 13.78 -19.14 -9.94
N ARG A 133 12.50 -19.24 -10.24
CA ARG A 133 11.98 -20.04 -11.36
C ARG A 133 12.45 -19.48 -12.70
N SER A 134 12.37 -18.16 -12.89
CA SER A 134 12.82 -17.48 -14.10
C SER A 134 14.35 -17.66 -14.32
N ARG A 135 15.16 -17.57 -13.26
CA ARG A 135 16.60 -17.85 -13.34
C ARG A 135 16.91 -19.31 -13.66
N GLY A 136 16.14 -20.26 -13.12
CA GLY A 136 16.29 -21.70 -13.40
C GLY A 136 15.92 -22.07 -14.84
N SER A 137 14.91 -21.44 -15.42
CA SER A 137 14.50 -21.66 -16.81
C SER A 137 15.52 -21.13 -17.82
N GLY A 138 16.22 -20.03 -17.51
CA GLY A 138 17.26 -19.45 -18.37
C GLY A 138 18.55 -20.30 -18.44
N SER A 139 18.76 -21.19 -17.48
CA SER A 139 19.98 -22.07 -17.44
C SER A 139 19.89 -23.30 -18.32
N HIS A 140 18.73 -23.64 -18.89
CA HIS A 140 18.55 -24.87 -19.71
C HIS A 140 18.54 -24.60 -21.22
N GLY A 141 18.77 -23.37 -21.67
CA GLY A 141 18.78 -22.97 -23.10
C GLY A 141 20.15 -22.91 -23.78
N GLY A 142 21.18 -23.48 -23.19
CA GLY A 142 22.53 -23.42 -23.72
C GLY A 142 23.16 -24.82 -23.92
N ILE A 143 22.77 -25.52 -24.97
CA ILE A 143 23.58 -26.55 -25.64
C ILE A 143 23.43 -26.35 -27.15
#